data_5b775ce1b7c281a04bb497bb9084f6d2
#
_entry.id   5b775ce1b7c281a04bb497bb9084f6d2
#
_cell.length_a   1.000
_cell.length_b   1.000
_cell.length_c   1.000
_cell.angle_alpha   90.00
_cell.angle_beta   90.00
_cell.angle_gamma   90.00
#
_symmetry.space_group_name_H-M   'P 1'
#
loop_
_entity.id
_entity.type
_entity.pdbx_description
1 polymer ?
#
loop_
_entity_poly.entity_id
_entity_poly.type
_entity_poly.pdbx_seq_one_letter_code
_entity_poly.pdbx_strand_id
1 'polypeptide(L)'
;NINPERSSSGSHFYIVQGRIFTPDIIDEEIEKINNKRYTALFNRLQQACEGEILKYQLANDYEKLMQLNEKLSDKTRLLFDQVKLKLTGEQRAAYTTIGGSPHLDGEYTVFGEVIEGMEIVDSIAEQETDDNCRPLRDVVILKIEEE
;
A
#
# COMPACT_ATOMS: atom_id res chain seq x y z
N ASN A 1 -6.32 5.57 10.17
CA ASN A 1 -7.73 5.26 9.87
C ASN A 1 -7.82 3.89 9.22
N ILE A 2 -8.58 3.00 9.83
CA ILE A 2 -8.86 1.67 9.25
C ILE A 2 -10.05 1.88 8.32
N ASN A 3 -9.85 1.61 7.02
CA ASN A 3 -10.92 1.63 6.01
C ASN A 3 -11.18 0.19 5.51
N PRO A 4 -11.84 -0.67 6.30
CA PRO A 4 -12.02 -2.08 5.97
C PRO A 4 -12.90 -2.30 4.74
N GLU A 5 -13.78 -1.36 4.43
CA GLU A 5 -14.70 -1.42 3.29
C GLU A 5 -14.07 -0.86 2.00
N ARG A 6 -12.83 -0.32 2.08
CA ARG A 6 -12.15 0.34 0.95
C ARG A 6 -12.99 1.43 0.29
N SER A 7 -13.79 2.14 1.09
CA SER A 7 -14.60 3.26 0.63
C SER A 7 -13.70 4.41 0.20
N SER A 8 -14.00 5.01 -0.96
CA SER A 8 -13.29 6.19 -1.43
C SER A 8 -13.61 7.41 -0.57
N SER A 9 -12.62 8.29 -0.38
CA SER A 9 -12.86 9.60 0.23
C SER A 9 -13.64 10.49 -0.73
N GLY A 10 -14.62 11.22 -0.22
CA GLY A 10 -15.34 12.22 -1.00
C GLY A 10 -14.62 13.57 -1.14
N SER A 11 -13.46 13.74 -0.46
CA SER A 11 -12.77 15.03 -0.38
C SER A 11 -11.25 14.95 -0.50
N HIS A 12 -10.70 13.76 -0.59
CA HIS A 12 -9.25 13.57 -0.67
C HIS A 12 -8.89 12.72 -1.88
N PHE A 13 -8.01 13.26 -2.70
CA PHE A 13 -7.36 12.53 -3.78
C PHE A 13 -5.88 12.91 -3.81
N TYR A 14 -5.08 12.17 -4.54
CA TYR A 14 -3.70 12.51 -4.83
C TYR A 14 -3.36 12.18 -6.28
N ILE A 15 -2.39 12.90 -6.82
CA ILE A 15 -1.84 12.66 -8.15
C ILE A 15 -0.55 11.87 -7.96
N VAL A 16 -0.43 10.75 -8.67
CA VAL A 16 0.75 9.90 -8.61
C VAL A 16 1.84 10.52 -9.48
N GLN A 17 2.89 11.04 -8.86
CA GLN A 17 4.08 11.49 -9.58
C GLN A 17 4.90 10.28 -10.04
N GLY A 18 5.06 9.27 -9.17
CA GLY A 18 5.77 8.04 -9.48
C GLY A 18 7.29 8.22 -9.67
N ARG A 19 7.96 7.11 -9.95
CA ARG A 19 9.37 7.08 -10.33
C ARG A 19 9.63 5.96 -11.32
N ILE A 20 10.65 6.12 -12.15
CA ILE A 20 11.14 5.06 -13.04
C ILE A 20 12.03 4.12 -12.24
N PHE A 21 11.81 2.83 -12.40
CA PHE A 21 12.57 1.77 -11.73
C PHE A 21 13.53 1.10 -12.72
N THR A 22 14.70 0.67 -12.25
CA THR A 22 15.48 -0.31 -13.00
C THR A 22 14.87 -1.70 -12.83
N PRO A 23 15.11 -2.66 -13.74
CA PRO A 23 14.58 -4.01 -13.64
C PRO A 23 14.87 -4.71 -12.30
N ASP A 24 16.07 -4.51 -11.74
CA ASP A 24 16.47 -5.11 -10.47
C ASP A 24 15.77 -4.44 -9.30
N ILE A 25 15.67 -3.10 -9.33
CA ILE A 25 15.03 -2.32 -8.24
C ILE A 25 13.53 -2.59 -8.18
N ILE A 26 12.85 -2.79 -9.32
CA ILE A 26 11.41 -3.09 -9.30
C ILE A 26 11.13 -4.43 -8.62
N ASP A 27 11.97 -5.44 -8.80
CA ASP A 27 11.80 -6.74 -8.16
C ASP A 27 11.97 -6.64 -6.63
N GLU A 28 12.98 -5.91 -6.16
CA GLU A 28 13.17 -5.64 -4.74
C GLU A 28 11.98 -4.86 -4.15
N GLU A 29 11.45 -3.90 -4.88
CA GLU A 29 10.31 -3.10 -4.41
C GLU A 29 9.04 -3.96 -4.29
N ILE A 30 8.77 -4.82 -5.28
CA ILE A 30 7.66 -5.78 -5.23
C ILE A 30 7.81 -6.73 -4.05
N GLU A 31 9.02 -7.22 -3.78
CA GLU A 31 9.28 -8.07 -2.61
C GLU A 31 9.00 -7.32 -1.30
N LYS A 32 9.47 -6.08 -1.15
CA LYS A 32 9.19 -5.24 0.03
C LYS A 32 7.68 -5.01 0.23
N ILE A 33 6.96 -4.71 -0.85
CA ILE A 33 5.51 -4.53 -0.81
C ILE A 33 4.83 -5.83 -0.35
N ASN A 34 5.21 -6.96 -0.93
CA ASN A 34 4.65 -8.26 -0.60
C ASN A 34 4.95 -8.66 0.85
N ASN A 35 6.14 -8.39 1.35
CA ASN A 35 6.50 -8.62 2.75
C ASN A 35 5.65 -7.78 3.71
N LYS A 36 5.41 -6.50 3.38
CA LYS A 36 4.49 -5.64 4.16
C LYS A 36 3.06 -6.18 4.14
N ARG A 37 2.55 -6.58 2.97
CA ARG A 37 1.20 -7.17 2.83
C ARG A 37 1.06 -8.46 3.61
N TYR A 38 2.06 -9.34 3.56
CA TYR A 38 2.08 -10.58 4.32
C TYR A 38 2.03 -10.33 5.82
N THR A 39 2.88 -9.42 6.31
CA THR A 39 2.93 -9.05 7.73
C THR A 39 1.61 -8.43 8.20
N ALA A 40 1.03 -7.54 7.41
CA ALA A 40 -0.26 -6.92 7.73
C ALA A 40 -1.39 -7.97 7.80
N LEU A 41 -1.41 -8.91 6.88
CA LEU A 41 -2.37 -10.02 6.87
C LEU A 41 -2.21 -10.93 8.09
N PHE A 42 -0.97 -11.31 8.41
CA PHE A 42 -0.65 -12.11 9.58
C PHE A 42 -1.11 -11.43 10.87
N ASN A 43 -0.76 -10.15 11.05
CA ASN A 43 -1.15 -9.37 12.22
C ASN A 43 -2.67 -9.26 12.36
N ARG A 44 -3.39 -9.08 11.25
CA ARG A 44 -4.86 -9.05 11.26
C ARG A 44 -5.46 -10.39 11.70
N LEU A 45 -4.92 -11.50 11.22
CA LEU A 45 -5.37 -12.83 11.62
C LEU A 45 -5.02 -13.12 13.08
N GLN A 46 -3.86 -12.70 13.54
CA GLN A 46 -3.43 -12.82 14.93
C GLN A 46 -4.35 -12.01 15.86
N GLN A 47 -4.68 -10.78 15.49
CA GLN A 47 -5.61 -9.93 16.24
C GLN A 47 -6.99 -10.56 16.35
N ALA A 48 -7.47 -11.21 15.29
CA ALA A 48 -8.75 -11.94 15.32
C ALA A 48 -8.74 -13.14 16.29
N CYS A 49 -7.56 -13.65 16.67
CA CYS A 49 -7.38 -14.77 17.59
C CYS A 49 -6.83 -14.32 18.96
N GLU A 50 -6.82 -13.02 19.25
CA GLU A 50 -6.22 -12.45 20.48
C GLU A 50 -6.76 -13.09 21.76
N GLY A 51 -8.07 -13.36 21.81
CA GLY A 51 -8.71 -14.03 22.95
C GLY A 51 -8.19 -15.45 23.19
N GLU A 52 -7.96 -16.23 22.11
CA GLU A 52 -7.39 -17.56 22.24
C GLU A 52 -5.90 -17.51 22.64
N ILE A 53 -5.16 -16.59 22.07
CA ILE A 53 -3.75 -16.36 22.42
C ILE A 53 -3.63 -16.05 23.90
N LEU A 54 -4.42 -15.09 24.40
CA LEU A 54 -4.41 -14.70 25.81
C LEU A 54 -4.80 -15.87 26.72
N LYS A 55 -5.81 -16.65 26.37
CA LYS A 55 -6.23 -17.83 27.09
C LYS A 55 -5.10 -18.84 27.26
N TYR A 56 -4.38 -19.16 26.19
CA TYR A 56 -3.28 -20.12 26.23
C TYR A 56 -2.06 -19.56 26.96
N GLN A 57 -1.79 -18.26 26.84
CA GLN A 57 -0.73 -17.58 27.61
C GLN A 57 -0.98 -17.65 29.11
N LEU A 58 -2.20 -17.33 29.56
CA LEU A 58 -2.59 -17.39 30.98
C LEU A 58 -2.55 -18.82 31.54
N ALA A 59 -2.83 -19.81 30.70
CA ALA A 59 -2.75 -21.23 31.07
C ALA A 59 -1.31 -21.80 31.00
N ASN A 60 -0.32 -21.02 30.52
CA ASN A 60 1.04 -21.49 30.19
C ASN A 60 1.03 -22.69 29.21
N ASP A 61 0.05 -22.77 28.34
CA ASP A 61 -0.12 -23.85 27.36
C ASP A 61 0.65 -23.52 26.07
N TYR A 62 1.95 -23.67 26.14
CA TYR A 62 2.87 -23.34 25.04
C TYR A 62 2.66 -24.23 23.80
N GLU A 63 2.19 -25.45 24.01
CA GLU A 63 1.92 -26.38 22.92
C GLU A 63 0.76 -25.87 22.05
N LYS A 64 -0.35 -25.45 22.68
CA LYS A 64 -1.49 -24.87 21.94
C LYS A 64 -1.16 -23.52 21.31
N LEU A 65 -0.29 -22.70 21.95
CA LEU A 65 0.21 -21.48 21.34
C LEU A 65 1.01 -21.76 20.06
N MET A 66 1.89 -22.74 20.07
CA MET A 66 2.64 -23.15 18.89
C MET A 66 1.71 -23.64 17.77
N GLN A 67 0.78 -24.53 18.09
CA GLN A 67 -0.20 -25.04 17.13
C GLN A 67 -1.07 -23.93 16.52
N LEU A 68 -1.47 -22.95 17.34
CA LEU A 68 -2.24 -21.79 16.86
C LEU A 68 -1.40 -20.92 15.91
N ASN A 69 -0.14 -20.64 16.26
CA ASN A 69 0.76 -19.87 15.42
C ASN A 69 1.04 -20.55 14.07
N GLU A 70 1.21 -21.88 14.08
CA GLU A 70 1.38 -22.65 12.85
C GLU A 70 0.13 -22.55 11.95
N LYS A 71 -1.05 -22.75 12.52
CA LYS A 71 -2.32 -22.57 11.79
C LYS A 71 -2.48 -21.16 11.22
N LEU A 72 -2.12 -20.13 11.99
CA LEU A 72 -2.17 -18.74 11.54
C LEU A 72 -1.20 -18.51 10.38
N SER A 73 0.01 -19.08 10.48
CA SER A 73 1.03 -18.98 9.43
C SER A 73 0.56 -19.64 8.13
N ASP A 74 0.02 -20.87 8.21
CA ASP A 74 -0.50 -21.59 7.05
C ASP A 74 -1.69 -20.86 6.41
N LYS A 75 -2.63 -20.39 7.23
CA LYS A 75 -3.77 -19.61 6.75
C LYS A 75 -3.31 -18.30 6.09
N THR A 76 -2.32 -17.64 6.67
CA THR A 76 -1.74 -16.43 6.08
C THR A 76 -1.14 -16.73 4.72
N ARG A 77 -0.39 -17.81 4.58
CA ARG A 77 0.24 -18.21 3.31
C ARG A 77 -0.80 -18.44 2.22
N LEU A 78 -1.86 -19.20 2.55
CA LEU A 78 -2.94 -19.50 1.60
C LEU A 78 -3.68 -18.25 1.13
N LEU A 79 -4.00 -17.33 2.06
CA LEU A 79 -4.69 -16.09 1.73
C LEU A 79 -3.76 -15.12 1.00
N PHE A 80 -2.49 -15.07 1.38
CA PHE A 80 -1.51 -14.19 0.76
C PHE A 80 -1.27 -14.51 -0.72
N ASP A 81 -1.28 -15.79 -1.10
CA ASP A 81 -1.13 -16.19 -2.50
C ASP A 81 -2.22 -15.61 -3.44
N GLN A 82 -3.37 -15.24 -2.88
CA GLN A 82 -4.47 -14.61 -3.61
C GLN A 82 -4.33 -13.10 -3.76
N VAL A 83 -3.59 -12.44 -2.84
CA VAL A 83 -3.49 -10.99 -2.75
C VAL A 83 -2.08 -10.43 -2.98
N LYS A 84 -1.10 -11.30 -3.16
CA LYS A 84 0.28 -10.85 -3.42
C LYS A 84 0.36 -10.09 -4.74
N LEU A 85 1.09 -8.99 -4.74
CA LEU A 85 1.36 -8.22 -5.93
C LEU A 85 2.24 -9.03 -6.90
N LYS A 86 1.75 -9.18 -8.12
CA LYS A 86 2.49 -9.77 -9.25
C LYS A 86 2.33 -8.84 -10.43
N LEU A 87 3.44 -8.37 -10.97
CA LEU A 87 3.41 -7.55 -12.16
C LEU A 87 3.25 -8.40 -13.41
N THR A 88 2.39 -7.97 -14.33
CA THR A 88 2.39 -8.44 -15.70
C THR A 88 3.62 -7.91 -16.45
N GLY A 89 3.92 -8.47 -17.62
CA GLY A 89 5.00 -7.94 -18.47
C GLY A 89 4.78 -6.48 -18.88
N GLU A 90 3.53 -6.10 -19.15
CA GLU A 90 3.14 -4.73 -19.49
C GLU A 90 3.32 -3.77 -18.32
N GLN A 91 2.86 -4.15 -17.13
CA GLN A 91 3.07 -3.36 -15.93
C GLN A 91 4.56 -3.18 -15.62
N ARG A 92 5.35 -4.25 -15.74
CA ARG A 92 6.81 -4.17 -15.57
C ARG A 92 7.44 -3.20 -16.55
N ALA A 93 7.05 -3.28 -17.83
CA ALA A 93 7.53 -2.35 -18.85
C ALA A 93 7.15 -0.92 -18.51
N ALA A 94 5.90 -0.66 -18.09
CA ALA A 94 5.47 0.67 -17.67
C ALA A 94 6.30 1.22 -16.52
N TYR A 95 6.53 0.44 -15.45
CA TYR A 95 7.34 0.87 -14.31
C TYR A 95 8.81 1.13 -14.64
N THR A 96 9.34 0.48 -15.67
CA THR A 96 10.74 0.65 -16.09
C THR A 96 10.94 1.70 -17.18
N THR A 97 9.87 2.25 -17.75
CA THR A 97 9.94 3.25 -18.84
C THR A 97 9.21 4.55 -18.49
N ILE A 98 7.95 4.46 -18.07
CA ILE A 98 7.10 5.61 -17.73
C ILE A 98 7.25 5.93 -16.24
N GLY A 99 7.34 4.89 -15.40
CA GLY A 99 7.39 5.00 -13.95
C GLY A 99 6.06 4.75 -13.28
N GLY A 100 5.99 5.02 -11.98
CA GLY A 100 4.78 4.85 -11.19
C GLY A 100 5.05 4.57 -9.72
N SER A 101 4.03 4.05 -9.03
CA SER A 101 4.07 3.74 -7.60
C SER A 101 3.43 2.37 -7.32
N PRO A 102 4.20 1.28 -7.45
CA PRO A 102 3.66 -0.10 -7.42
C PRO A 102 2.91 -0.45 -6.13
N HIS A 103 3.23 0.21 -5.01
CA HIS A 103 2.56 -0.04 -3.73
C HIS A 103 1.08 0.37 -3.71
N LEU A 104 0.65 1.18 -4.69
CA LEU A 104 -0.74 1.61 -4.82
C LEU A 104 -1.60 0.60 -5.58
N ASP A 105 -0.97 -0.31 -6.35
CA ASP A 105 -1.67 -1.28 -7.18
C ASP A 105 -2.56 -2.21 -6.33
N GLY A 106 -3.84 -2.24 -6.66
CA GLY A 106 -4.85 -3.03 -5.97
C GLY A 106 -5.26 -2.50 -4.58
N GLU A 107 -4.68 -1.37 -4.12
CA GLU A 107 -5.02 -0.74 -2.84
C GLU A 107 -5.89 0.52 -3.02
N TYR A 108 -5.78 1.18 -4.17
CA TYR A 108 -6.47 2.43 -4.46
C TYR A 108 -7.21 2.37 -5.78
N THR A 109 -8.27 3.19 -5.90
CA THR A 109 -9.04 3.32 -7.14
C THR A 109 -8.45 4.42 -8.00
N VAL A 110 -8.05 4.07 -9.22
CA VAL A 110 -7.69 5.03 -10.26
C VAL A 110 -8.98 5.56 -10.87
N PHE A 111 -9.17 6.87 -10.88
CA PHE A 111 -10.37 7.53 -11.41
C PHE A 111 -10.06 8.54 -12.52
N GLY A 112 -8.78 8.80 -12.80
CA GLY A 112 -8.35 9.72 -13.85
C GLY A 112 -6.85 9.63 -14.11
N GLU A 113 -6.42 10.31 -15.15
CA GLU A 113 -5.00 10.47 -15.50
C GLU A 113 -4.72 11.94 -15.82
N VAL A 114 -3.46 12.35 -15.62
CA VAL A 114 -3.01 13.70 -16.01
C VAL A 114 -2.71 13.69 -17.50
N ILE A 115 -3.46 14.45 -18.28
CA ILE A 115 -3.27 14.57 -19.74
C ILE A 115 -2.37 15.74 -20.12
N GLU A 116 -2.37 16.81 -19.30
CA GLU A 116 -1.52 18.01 -19.47
C GLU A 116 -1.14 18.57 -18.09
N GLY A 117 -0.02 19.30 -18.00
CA GLY A 117 0.37 20.04 -16.78
C GLY A 117 1.11 19.18 -15.77
N MET A 118 1.73 18.06 -16.14
CA MET A 118 2.53 17.24 -15.22
C MET A 118 3.69 18.03 -14.60
N GLU A 119 4.24 19.00 -15.33
CA GLU A 119 5.27 19.94 -14.84
C GLU A 119 4.80 20.81 -13.67
N ILE A 120 3.49 21.06 -13.56
CA ILE A 120 2.90 21.75 -12.40
C ILE A 120 2.87 20.83 -11.19
N VAL A 121 2.56 19.56 -11.38
CA VAL A 121 2.62 18.55 -10.32
C VAL A 121 4.05 18.43 -9.78
N ASP A 122 5.04 18.38 -10.67
CA ASP A 122 6.45 18.34 -10.30
C ASP A 122 6.86 19.60 -9.51
N SER A 123 6.45 20.76 -9.98
CA SER A 123 6.71 22.05 -9.30
C SER A 123 6.07 22.11 -7.91
N ILE A 124 4.92 21.51 -7.70
CA ILE A 124 4.29 21.40 -6.38
C ILE A 124 5.07 20.45 -5.49
N ALA A 125 5.51 19.31 -6.03
CA ALA A 125 6.25 18.29 -5.29
C ALA A 125 7.65 18.77 -4.87
N GLU A 126 8.26 19.72 -5.61
CA GLU A 126 9.55 20.33 -5.31
C GLU A 126 9.49 21.46 -4.27
N GLN A 127 8.29 21.84 -3.80
CA GLN A 127 8.19 22.90 -2.79
C GLN A 127 8.84 22.47 -1.46
N GLU A 128 9.45 23.45 -0.77
CA GLU A 128 9.92 23.23 0.59
C GLU A 128 8.77 22.87 1.52
N THR A 129 8.97 21.86 2.35
CA THR A 129 7.95 21.32 3.25
C THR A 129 8.40 21.39 4.71
N ASP A 130 7.43 21.35 5.61
CA ASP A 130 7.65 21.11 7.04
C ASP A 130 7.91 19.60 7.32
N ASP A 131 8.12 19.27 8.59
CA ASP A 131 8.34 17.88 9.06
C ASP A 131 7.17 16.93 8.79
N ASN A 132 5.99 17.47 8.46
CA ASN A 132 4.79 16.70 8.10
C ASN A 132 4.59 16.62 6.57
N CYS A 133 5.57 16.99 5.78
CA CYS A 133 5.51 17.08 4.32
C CYS A 133 4.46 18.08 3.79
N ARG A 134 4.07 19.07 4.59
CA ARG A 134 3.20 20.16 4.15
C ARG A 134 4.05 21.28 3.54
N PRO A 135 3.72 21.79 2.34
CA PRO A 135 4.42 22.93 1.75
C PRO A 135 4.44 24.13 2.70
N LEU A 136 5.61 24.78 2.84
CA LEU A 136 5.77 26.01 3.66
C LEU A 136 5.00 27.20 3.08
N ARG A 137 4.74 27.18 1.76
CA ARG A 137 3.86 28.12 1.08
C ARG A 137 2.59 27.39 0.66
N ASP A 138 1.43 27.99 0.95
CA ASP A 138 0.16 27.38 0.61
C ASP A 138 0.03 27.21 -0.91
N VAL A 139 -0.29 26.00 -1.33
CA VAL A 139 -0.70 25.66 -2.69
C VAL A 139 -2.22 25.60 -2.70
N VAL A 140 -2.85 26.48 -3.45
CA VAL A 140 -4.31 26.67 -3.43
C VAL A 140 -4.91 26.28 -4.77
N ILE A 141 -5.89 25.37 -4.72
CA ILE A 141 -6.75 25.07 -5.90
C ILE A 141 -7.75 26.21 -6.03
N LEU A 142 -7.61 27.02 -7.07
CA LEU A 142 -8.50 28.17 -7.31
C LEU A 142 -9.84 27.76 -7.93
N LYS A 143 -9.85 26.72 -8.75
CA LYS A 143 -11.03 26.29 -9.49
C LYS A 143 -10.89 24.83 -9.91
N ILE A 144 -12.01 24.13 -9.93
CA ILE A 144 -12.18 22.81 -10.55
C ILE A 144 -13.40 22.92 -11.46
N GLU A 145 -13.27 22.51 -12.71
CA GLU A 145 -14.36 22.50 -13.70
C GLU A 145 -14.46 21.12 -14.34
N GLU A 146 -15.68 20.68 -14.61
CA GLU A 146 -15.98 19.55 -15.47
C GLU A 146 -16.21 20.07 -16.90
N GLU A 147 -15.61 19.38 -17.89
CA GLU A 147 -15.83 19.65 -19.31
C GLU A 147 -16.96 18.75 -19.87
#